data_75a5c20f8e4b93f05a4b423f1b951136
#
_entry.id   75a5c20f8e4b93f05a4b423f1b951136
#
_cell.length_a   1.000
_cell.length_b   1.000
_cell.length_c   1.000
_cell.angle_alpha   90.00
_cell.angle_beta   90.00
_cell.angle_gamma   90.00
#
_symmetry.space_group_name_H-M   'P 1'
#
loop_
_entity.id
_entity.type
_entity.pdbx_description
1 polymer ?
#
loop_
_entity_poly.entity_id
_entity_poly.type
_entity_poly.pdbx_seq_one_letter_code
_entity_poly.pdbx_strand_id
1 'polypeptide(L)'
;MLEGRTQNKQIQEALYFAVPERTLLLFFKLKAAWDRNYRLTNGSSRDISWETEKVRKDRADIIALLDPNAGGQNIDINYLGNLLSTYPFLFQALELVPSQEAVDMYNGMGNDRMSFQEVKDVVESLMRLLR
;
A
#
# COMPACT_ATOMS: atom_id res chain seq x y z
N MET A 1 -5.07 -15.16 10.20
CA MET A 1 -4.45 -14.99 9.78
C MET A 1 -3.39 -14.58 9.70
N LEU A 2 -3.04 -14.06 9.81
CA LEU A 2 -1.87 -13.78 9.82
C LEU A 2 -1.31 -14.03 11.01
N GLU A 3 -1.64 -14.53 11.66
CA GLU A 3 -1.07 -14.80 12.60
C GLU A 3 0.03 -15.24 12.65
N GLY A 4 0.35 -15.47 12.66
CA GLY A 4 1.47 -15.73 12.73
C GLY A 4 2.53 -14.93 12.54
N ARG A 5 2.51 -14.14 12.38
CA ARG A 5 3.48 -13.48 12.07
C ARG A 5 3.71 -12.48 12.76
N THR A 6 3.50 -12.36 13.37
CA THR A 6 3.80 -11.23 13.85
C THR A 6 4.77 -11.32 14.87
N GLN A 7 5.16 -11.61 15.26
CA GLN A 7 5.94 -11.64 15.75
C GLN A 7 6.28 -12.42 16.51
N ASN A 8 6.30 -12.82 16.69
CA ASN A 8 6.60 -13.55 17.00
C ASN A 8 7.00 -14.11 17.40
N LYS A 9 7.29 -14.19 17.62
CA LYS A 9 7.68 -14.64 17.54
C LYS A 9 8.11 -15.40 17.72
N GLN A 10 8.50 -15.48 17.79
CA GLN A 10 8.84 -16.14 17.51
C GLN A 10 9.09 -16.82 16.98
N ILE A 11 9.12 -16.64 16.93
CA ILE A 11 9.20 -17.16 16.06
C ILE A 11 9.17 -17.62 15.66
N GLN A 12 9.18 -17.41 15.91
CA GLN A 12 9.01 -17.76 15.21
C GLN A 12 9.10 -17.97 14.75
N GLU A 13 9.45 -17.65 15.17
CA GLU A 13 9.58 -17.75 14.45
C GLU A 13 9.94 -17.80 13.63
N ALA A 14 10.58 -17.81 13.99
CA ALA A 14 10.87 -17.77 12.97
C ALA A 14 11.09 -18.11 12.12
N LEU A 15 11.14 -18.15 12.07
CA LEU A 15 11.01 -18.30 11.00
C LEU A 15 10.66 -18.33 10.29
N TYR A 16 10.66 -18.38 10.67
CA TYR A 16 10.00 -18.42 9.94
C TYR A 16 9.53 -18.04 9.11
N PHE A 17 9.26 -17.73 9.12
CA PHE A 17 8.95 -17.32 8.18
C PHE A 17 9.34 -16.42 7.56
N ALA A 18 9.04 -16.30 6.88
CA ALA A 18 9.94 -15.53 6.09
C ALA A 18 9.23 -14.57 5.18
N VAL A 19 8.06 -14.17 5.46
CA VAL A 19 7.30 -13.19 4.69
C VAL A 19 7.66 -11.80 5.21
N PRO A 20 8.20 -10.89 4.34
CA PRO A 20 8.50 -9.54 4.77
C PRO A 20 7.24 -8.84 5.23
N GLU A 21 7.24 -8.38 6.46
CA GLU A 21 6.05 -7.79 7.06
C GLU A 21 5.62 -6.52 6.32
N ARG A 22 6.57 -5.69 5.90
CA ARG A 22 6.27 -4.46 5.16
C ARG A 22 5.59 -4.75 3.82
N THR A 23 6.08 -5.77 3.10
CA THR A 23 5.50 -6.14 1.80
C THR A 23 4.08 -6.67 1.96
N LEU A 24 3.85 -7.48 2.96
CA LEU A 24 2.52 -8.03 3.22
C LEU A 24 1.55 -6.93 3.65
N LEU A 25 2.01 -5.99 4.46
CA LEU A 25 1.18 -4.86 4.86
C LEU A 25 0.82 -4.00 3.64
N LEU A 26 1.78 -3.77 2.75
CA LEU A 26 1.51 -3.05 1.51
C LEU A 26 0.42 -3.75 0.70
N PHE A 27 0.52 -5.06 0.55
CA PHE A 27 -0.48 -5.86 -0.16
C PHE A 27 -1.88 -5.65 0.45
N PHE A 28 -2.00 -5.74 1.77
CA PHE A 28 -3.30 -5.57 2.43
C PHE A 28 -3.83 -4.16 2.28
N LYS A 29 -2.97 -3.16 2.29
CA LYS A 29 -3.39 -1.77 2.08
C LYS A 29 -3.88 -1.54 0.67
N LEU A 30 -3.22 -2.14 -0.32
CA LEU A 30 -3.68 -2.09 -1.71
C LEU A 30 -5.05 -2.73 -1.84
N LYS A 31 -5.26 -3.89 -1.20
CA LYS A 31 -6.54 -4.58 -1.26
C LYS A 31 -7.64 -3.74 -0.63
N ALA A 32 -7.37 -3.13 0.53
CA ALA A 32 -8.35 -2.29 1.19
C ALA A 32 -8.70 -1.07 0.35
N ALA A 33 -7.69 -0.42 -0.23
CA ALA A 33 -7.92 0.74 -1.07
C ALA A 33 -8.74 0.36 -2.31
N TRP A 34 -8.44 -0.80 -2.90
CA TRP A 34 -9.17 -1.27 -4.07
C TRP A 34 -10.64 -1.54 -3.73
N ASP A 35 -10.90 -2.27 -2.65
CA ASP A 35 -12.27 -2.62 -2.24
C ASP A 35 -13.10 -1.37 -2.00
N ARG A 36 -12.53 -0.40 -1.29
CA ARG A 36 -13.24 0.83 -0.98
C ARG A 36 -13.49 1.67 -2.22
N ASN A 37 -12.50 1.79 -3.07
CA ASN A 37 -12.66 2.54 -4.31
C ASN A 37 -13.70 1.87 -5.23
N TYR A 38 -13.72 0.55 -5.24
CA TYR A 38 -14.72 -0.19 -6.01
C TYR A 38 -16.13 0.13 -5.53
N ARG A 39 -16.34 0.14 -4.20
CA ARG A 39 -17.67 0.48 -3.67
C ARG A 39 -18.08 1.90 -4.00
N LEU A 40 -17.12 2.82 -3.99
CA LEU A 40 -17.41 4.22 -4.35
C LEU A 40 -17.78 4.34 -5.82
N THR A 41 -17.07 3.64 -6.70
CA THR A 41 -17.27 3.79 -8.14
C THR A 41 -18.50 3.04 -8.65
N ASN A 42 -18.92 1.96 -7.98
CA ASN A 42 -20.10 1.22 -8.42
C ASN A 42 -21.36 1.56 -7.63
N GLY A 43 -21.28 2.55 -6.75
CA GLY A 43 -22.45 3.04 -6.05
C GLY A 43 -22.91 2.19 -4.88
N SER A 44 -22.09 1.28 -4.38
CA SER A 44 -22.48 0.40 -3.27
C SER A 44 -21.97 0.87 -1.92
N SER A 45 -21.33 2.04 -1.84
CA SER A 45 -20.87 2.57 -0.58
C SER A 45 -22.04 3.02 0.28
N ARG A 46 -22.05 2.64 1.54
CA ARG A 46 -23.10 3.02 2.49
C ARG A 46 -22.90 4.40 3.06
N ASP A 47 -21.69 4.90 3.06
CA ASP A 47 -21.34 6.21 3.57
C ASP A 47 -20.20 6.73 2.71
N ILE A 48 -20.57 7.54 1.69
CA ILE A 48 -19.61 8.00 0.69
C ILE A 48 -18.52 8.85 1.32
N SER A 49 -18.90 9.76 2.23
CA SER A 49 -17.90 10.62 2.88
C SER A 49 -16.89 9.83 3.69
N TRP A 50 -17.37 8.87 4.46
CA TRP A 50 -16.49 8.03 5.28
C TRP A 50 -15.57 7.18 4.41
N GLU A 51 -16.15 6.56 3.37
CA GLU A 51 -15.39 5.68 2.50
C GLU A 51 -14.32 6.45 1.72
N THR A 52 -14.68 7.65 1.23
CA THR A 52 -13.74 8.51 0.51
C THR A 52 -12.54 8.87 1.41
N GLU A 53 -12.81 9.18 2.67
CA GLU A 53 -11.75 9.51 3.60
C GLU A 53 -10.87 8.30 3.89
N LYS A 54 -11.45 7.11 3.99
CA LYS A 54 -10.70 5.88 4.21
C LYS A 54 -9.82 5.52 3.03
N VAL A 55 -10.30 5.71 1.80
CA VAL A 55 -9.46 5.50 0.61
C VAL A 55 -8.27 6.44 0.63
N ARG A 56 -8.50 7.70 0.97
CA ARG A 56 -7.41 8.68 1.05
C ARG A 56 -6.38 8.26 2.08
N LYS A 57 -6.83 7.81 3.24
CA LYS A 57 -5.94 7.35 4.30
C LYS A 57 -5.18 6.10 3.87
N ASP A 58 -5.83 5.15 3.23
CA ASP A 58 -5.15 3.95 2.73
C ASP A 58 -4.05 4.32 1.75
N ARG A 59 -4.33 5.26 0.85
CA ARG A 59 -3.32 5.71 -0.11
C ARG A 59 -2.16 6.43 0.58
N ALA A 60 -2.45 7.23 1.58
CA ALA A 60 -1.40 7.88 2.38
C ALA A 60 -0.54 6.84 3.10
N ASP A 61 -1.17 5.80 3.66
CA ASP A 61 -0.46 4.71 4.31
C ASP A 61 0.43 3.95 3.31
N ILE A 62 -0.06 3.76 2.08
CA ILE A 62 0.73 3.12 1.03
C ILE A 62 1.95 3.99 0.70
N ILE A 63 1.77 5.30 0.58
CA ILE A 63 2.88 6.22 0.34
C ILE A 63 3.93 6.08 1.45
N ALA A 64 3.49 5.99 2.70
CA ALA A 64 4.40 5.82 3.83
C ALA A 64 5.21 4.54 3.71
N LEU A 65 4.59 3.46 3.23
CA LEU A 65 5.29 2.18 3.05
C LEU A 65 6.28 2.23 1.89
N LEU A 66 6.02 3.05 0.88
CA LEU A 66 6.85 3.14 -0.31
C LEU A 66 7.93 4.21 -0.23
N ASP A 67 7.83 5.14 0.72
CA ASP A 67 8.77 6.25 0.83
C ASP A 67 10.19 5.71 1.03
N PRO A 68 11.11 6.01 0.10
CA PRO A 68 12.48 5.48 0.21
C PRO A 68 13.20 5.91 1.48
N ASN A 69 12.83 7.07 2.02
CA ASN A 69 13.44 7.57 3.25
C ASN A 69 12.81 6.99 4.51
N ALA A 70 11.75 6.19 4.36
CA ALA A 70 11.04 5.58 5.47
C ALA A 70 11.00 4.05 5.35
N GLY A 71 11.91 3.47 4.58
CA GLY A 71 12.02 2.02 4.45
C GLY A 71 11.42 1.42 3.19
N GLY A 72 11.06 2.26 2.20
CA GLY A 72 10.46 1.76 0.96
C GLY A 72 11.36 0.81 0.19
N GLN A 73 12.67 0.92 0.34
CA GLN A 73 13.59 0.01 -0.31
C GLN A 73 13.56 -1.41 0.28
N ASN A 74 12.87 -1.60 1.39
CA ASN A 74 12.71 -2.92 2.02
C ASN A 74 11.53 -3.72 1.49
N ILE A 75 10.82 -3.20 0.49
CA ILE A 75 9.76 -3.95 -0.17
C ILE A 75 10.39 -5.10 -0.96
N ASP A 76 9.90 -6.31 -0.75
CA ASP A 76 10.35 -7.49 -1.49
C ASP A 76 9.62 -7.52 -2.83
N ILE A 77 10.31 -7.14 -3.90
CA ILE A 77 9.72 -7.02 -5.23
C ILE A 77 9.23 -8.38 -5.75
N ASN A 78 10.01 -9.43 -5.54
CA ASN A 78 9.63 -10.76 -6.03
C ASN A 78 8.38 -11.27 -5.32
N TYR A 79 8.31 -11.11 -4.01
CA TYR A 79 7.15 -11.54 -3.26
C TYR A 79 5.91 -10.73 -3.62
N LEU A 80 6.06 -9.42 -3.72
CA LEU A 80 4.95 -8.55 -4.11
C LEU A 80 4.47 -8.88 -5.52
N GLY A 81 5.41 -9.11 -6.44
CA GLY A 81 5.07 -9.49 -7.82
C GLY A 81 4.25 -10.77 -7.86
N ASN A 82 4.61 -11.75 -7.05
CA ASN A 82 3.84 -13.00 -6.98
C ASN A 82 2.42 -12.77 -6.47
N LEU A 83 2.26 -11.94 -5.45
CA LEU A 83 0.94 -11.60 -4.91
C LEU A 83 0.09 -10.88 -5.95
N LEU A 84 0.66 -9.93 -6.68
CA LEU A 84 -0.07 -9.16 -7.67
C LEU A 84 -0.36 -9.99 -8.93
N SER A 85 0.44 -11.01 -9.21
CA SER A 85 0.12 -11.95 -10.29
C SER A 85 -1.18 -12.70 -10.01
N THR A 86 -1.42 -13.02 -8.75
CA THR A 86 -2.65 -13.70 -8.32
C THR A 86 -3.83 -12.73 -8.28
N TYR A 87 -3.57 -11.45 -7.98
CA TYR A 87 -4.61 -10.43 -7.84
C TYR A 87 -4.28 -9.24 -8.75
N PRO A 88 -4.34 -9.41 -10.08
CA PRO A 88 -3.85 -8.38 -11.01
C PRO A 88 -4.60 -7.05 -10.94
N PHE A 89 -5.85 -7.05 -10.46
CA PHE A 89 -6.60 -5.80 -10.32
C PHE A 89 -5.95 -4.86 -9.31
N LEU A 90 -5.07 -5.34 -8.44
CA LEU A 90 -4.38 -4.48 -7.47
C LEU A 90 -3.35 -3.56 -8.12
N PHE A 91 -2.94 -3.83 -9.37
CA PHE A 91 -2.15 -2.84 -10.13
C PHE A 91 -2.93 -1.54 -10.30
N GLN A 92 -4.26 -1.63 -10.47
CA GLN A 92 -5.08 -0.42 -10.57
C GLN A 92 -5.09 0.35 -9.25
N ALA A 93 -5.14 -0.37 -8.13
CA ALA A 93 -5.06 0.29 -6.82
C ALA A 93 -3.74 1.03 -6.68
N LEU A 94 -2.65 0.43 -7.12
CA LEU A 94 -1.32 1.04 -7.06
C LEU A 94 -1.25 2.28 -7.97
N GLU A 95 -1.80 2.19 -9.17
CA GLU A 95 -1.82 3.33 -10.10
C GLU A 95 -2.54 4.54 -9.54
N LEU A 96 -3.52 4.32 -8.69
CA LEU A 96 -4.33 5.39 -8.12
C LEU A 96 -3.73 5.99 -6.85
N VAL A 97 -2.61 5.44 -6.35
CA VAL A 97 -1.99 5.95 -5.13
C VAL A 97 -1.52 7.41 -5.28
N PRO A 98 -0.84 7.81 -6.38
CA PRO A 98 -0.43 9.21 -6.50
C PRO A 98 -1.64 10.11 -6.73
N SER A 99 -2.07 10.78 -5.67
CA SER A 99 -3.10 11.81 -5.73
C SER A 99 -2.67 12.92 -4.79
N GLN A 100 -3.05 14.16 -5.12
CA GLN A 100 -2.65 15.29 -4.29
C GLN A 100 -3.20 15.16 -2.88
N GLU A 101 -4.43 14.65 -2.74
CA GLU A 101 -5.05 14.48 -1.43
C GLU A 101 -4.28 13.49 -0.56
N ALA A 102 -3.84 12.38 -1.14
CA ALA A 102 -3.08 11.37 -0.40
C ALA A 102 -1.69 11.89 -0.03
N VAL A 103 -1.04 12.60 -0.95
CA VAL A 103 0.27 13.20 -0.70
C VAL A 103 0.17 14.22 0.42
N ASP A 104 -0.84 15.09 0.37
CA ASP A 104 -1.05 16.10 1.41
C ASP A 104 -1.31 15.44 2.76
N MET A 105 -2.09 14.37 2.79
CA MET A 105 -2.35 13.66 4.03
C MET A 105 -1.08 13.02 4.59
N TYR A 106 -0.27 12.40 3.72
CA TYR A 106 0.98 11.80 4.16
C TYR A 106 1.93 12.85 4.75
N ASN A 107 2.07 13.96 4.05
CA ASN A 107 2.96 15.04 4.51
C ASN A 107 2.43 15.69 5.79
N GLY A 108 1.11 15.74 5.95
CA GLY A 108 0.49 16.29 7.14
C GLY A 108 0.68 15.44 8.39
N MET A 109 1.06 14.18 8.23
CA MET A 109 1.33 13.30 9.38
C MET A 109 2.66 13.59 10.06
N GLY A 110 3.47 14.46 9.49
CA GLY A 110 4.77 14.77 10.04
C GLY A 110 5.39 15.93 9.31
N ASN A 111 6.53 15.72 8.68
CA ASN A 111 7.21 16.73 7.88
C ASN A 111 6.89 16.53 6.42
N ASP A 112 7.07 17.58 5.61
CA ASP A 112 6.98 17.43 4.17
C ASP A 112 8.05 16.45 3.71
N ARG A 113 7.63 15.27 3.30
CA ARG A 113 8.53 14.16 3.01
C ARG A 113 8.65 13.89 1.52
N MET A 114 7.54 14.05 0.79
CA MET A 114 7.53 13.75 -0.63
C MET A 114 6.63 14.72 -1.36
N SER A 115 7.06 15.16 -2.53
CA SER A 115 6.21 15.90 -3.45
C SER A 115 5.32 14.92 -4.21
N PHE A 116 4.28 15.43 -4.83
CA PHE A 116 3.43 14.62 -5.71
C PHE A 116 4.26 13.93 -6.80
N GLN A 117 5.18 14.66 -7.41
CA GLN A 117 6.00 14.10 -8.50
C GLN A 117 6.90 12.98 -7.97
N GLU A 118 7.46 13.13 -6.78
CA GLU A 118 8.28 12.08 -6.19
C GLU A 118 7.46 10.82 -5.91
N VAL A 119 6.25 10.97 -5.40
CA VAL A 119 5.35 9.83 -5.17
C VAL A 119 5.03 9.14 -6.49
N LYS A 120 4.70 9.93 -7.51
CA LYS A 120 4.39 9.39 -8.83
C LYS A 120 5.58 8.62 -9.40
N ASP A 121 6.78 9.17 -9.26
CA ASP A 121 8.00 8.52 -9.77
C ASP A 121 8.27 7.20 -9.04
N VAL A 122 8.08 7.17 -7.74
CA VAL A 122 8.28 5.94 -6.94
C VAL A 122 7.28 4.87 -7.38
N VAL A 123 6.02 5.23 -7.53
CA VAL A 123 4.99 4.28 -7.93
C VAL A 123 5.27 3.75 -9.34
N GLU A 124 5.64 4.63 -10.28
CA GLU A 124 5.93 4.21 -11.65
C GLU A 124 7.15 3.28 -11.70
N SER A 125 8.18 3.59 -10.91
CA SER A 125 9.36 2.74 -10.82
C SER A 125 9.00 1.36 -10.28
N LEU A 126 8.20 1.32 -9.23
CA LEU A 126 7.76 0.06 -8.65
C LEU A 126 6.96 -0.76 -9.66
N MET A 127 6.05 -0.13 -10.37
CA MET A 127 5.23 -0.83 -11.36
C MET A 127 6.07 -1.41 -12.48
N ARG A 128 7.12 -0.71 -12.90
CA ARG A 128 8.03 -1.24 -13.92
C ARG A 128 8.77 -2.48 -13.40
N LEU A 129 9.17 -2.47 -12.14
CA LEU A 129 9.85 -3.62 -11.54
C LEU A 129 8.92 -4.83 -11.37
N LEU A 130 7.63 -4.57 -11.17
CA LEU A 130 6.66 -5.64 -10.95
C LEU A 130 6.15 -6.28 -12.24
N ARG A 131 6.34 -5.61 -13.36
CA ARG A 131 5.95 -6.11 -14.68
C ARG A 131 7.15 -6.65 -15.41
#